data_893caa07814002d1a77cd0f90596af42
#
_entry.id   893caa07814002d1a77cd0f90596af42
#
_cell.length_a   1.000
_cell.length_b   1.000
_cell.length_c   1.000
_cell.angle_alpha   90.00
_cell.angle_beta   90.00
_cell.angle_gamma   90.00
#
_symmetry.space_group_name_H-M   'P 1'
#
loop_
_entity.id
_entity.type
_entity.pdbx_description
1 polymer ?
#
loop_
_entity_poly.entity_id
_entity_poly.type
_entity_poly.pdbx_seq_one_letter_code
_entity_poly.pdbx_strand_id
1 'polypeptide(L)'
;MIKALIFDLDGTLTDSIIGIMDSINEGLVSNGFSKITKEEAIYYIGDGIKELITRSIAHSREKSKTNLVLDSDYQKVLRIYLKKYQEYRISKTKEFPQMSATLEKLKKQGYKLFVLSNKLDSDVKPMIDYFFKGVFDEALGESPLIGTKPDIKGINYLSLIHISEPTRRRGIS
;
A
#
# COMPACT_ATOMS: atom_id res chain seq x y z
N MET A 1 10.42 -0.29 -26.79
CA MET A 1 10.81 0.81 -25.88
C MET A 1 9.87 0.75 -24.68
N ILE A 2 10.38 0.73 -23.44
CA ILE A 2 9.52 0.73 -22.21
C ILE A 2 8.78 2.05 -22.16
N LYS A 3 7.45 2.00 -22.04
CA LYS A 3 6.60 3.18 -22.02
C LYS A 3 5.78 3.33 -20.72
N ALA A 4 5.86 2.38 -19.82
CA ALA A 4 5.12 2.34 -18.57
C ALA A 4 6.03 1.95 -17.40
N LEU A 5 5.83 2.61 -16.26
CA LEU A 5 6.51 2.33 -15.01
C LEU A 5 5.46 2.10 -13.92
N ILE A 6 5.61 1.03 -13.15
CA ILE A 6 4.72 0.68 -12.05
C ILE A 6 5.53 0.82 -10.75
N PHE A 7 5.03 1.62 -9.82
CA PHE A 7 5.64 1.89 -8.52
C PHE A 7 4.84 1.23 -7.41
N ASP A 8 5.53 0.79 -6.38
CA ASP A 8 4.90 0.55 -5.09
C ASP A 8 4.72 1.88 -4.34
N LEU A 9 3.89 1.90 -3.30
CA LEU A 9 3.60 3.10 -2.52
C LEU A 9 4.46 3.15 -1.25
N ASP A 10 4.20 2.23 -0.31
CA ASP A 10 4.83 2.25 1.02
C ASP A 10 6.30 1.81 0.94
N GLY A 11 7.22 2.66 1.39
CA GLY A 11 8.66 2.39 1.33
C GLY A 11 9.30 2.62 -0.05
N THR A 12 8.52 3.04 -1.05
CA THR A 12 9.00 3.36 -2.41
C THR A 12 8.71 4.82 -2.77
N LEU A 13 7.46 5.22 -2.84
CA LEU A 13 7.04 6.60 -3.11
C LEU A 13 6.97 7.43 -1.82
N THR A 14 6.54 6.80 -0.73
CA THR A 14 6.33 7.45 0.57
C THR A 14 6.98 6.69 1.71
N ASP A 15 7.54 7.43 2.67
CA ASP A 15 7.87 6.94 4.01
C ASP A 15 6.63 7.03 4.89
N SER A 16 5.87 5.95 4.93
CA SER A 16 4.61 5.81 5.67
C SER A 16 4.74 4.98 6.95
N ILE A 17 5.98 4.53 7.27
CA ILE A 17 6.23 3.55 8.32
C ILE A 17 5.69 4.00 9.69
N ILE A 18 5.84 5.29 10.03
CA ILE A 18 5.41 5.82 11.33
C ILE A 18 3.88 5.80 11.44
N GLY A 19 3.17 6.20 10.39
CA GLY A 19 1.70 6.17 10.37
C GLY A 19 1.14 4.75 10.51
N ILE A 20 1.76 3.78 9.83
CA ILE A 20 1.38 2.36 9.91
C ILE A 20 1.69 1.80 11.31
N MET A 21 2.92 2.00 11.81
CA MET A 21 3.35 1.51 13.11
C MET A 21 2.50 2.07 14.25
N ASP A 22 2.24 3.36 14.25
CA ASP A 22 1.44 3.97 15.30
C ASP A 22 -0.01 3.47 15.26
N SER A 23 -0.57 3.29 14.07
CA SER A 23 -1.94 2.76 13.92
C SER A 23 -2.07 1.32 14.44
N ILE A 24 -1.10 0.45 14.11
CA ILE A 24 -1.12 -0.93 14.60
C ILE A 24 -0.88 -0.98 16.12
N ASN A 25 0.02 -0.15 16.64
CA ASN A 25 0.29 -0.08 18.06
C ASN A 25 -0.91 0.39 18.89
N GLU A 26 -1.72 1.32 18.37
CA GLU A 26 -3.00 1.68 19.00
C GLU A 26 -3.94 0.47 19.07
N GLY A 27 -4.05 -0.30 18.00
CA GLY A 27 -4.85 -1.53 17.97
C GLY A 27 -4.34 -2.60 18.92
N LEU A 28 -3.03 -2.81 18.97
CA LEU A 28 -2.39 -3.81 19.84
C LEU A 28 -2.61 -3.46 21.31
N VAL A 29 -2.23 -2.25 21.72
CA VAL A 29 -2.31 -1.82 23.15
C VAL A 29 -3.74 -1.82 23.65
N SER A 30 -4.69 -1.34 22.84
CA SER A 30 -6.11 -1.34 23.23
C SER A 30 -6.70 -2.74 23.45
N ASN A 31 -6.01 -3.78 23.01
CA ASN A 31 -6.40 -5.17 23.18
C ASN A 31 -5.42 -5.98 24.07
N GLY A 32 -4.57 -5.31 24.83
CA GLY A 32 -3.65 -5.95 25.79
C GLY A 32 -2.42 -6.60 25.18
N PHE A 33 -2.09 -6.29 23.91
CA PHE A 33 -0.88 -6.76 23.24
C PHE A 33 0.27 -5.76 23.40
N SER A 34 1.51 -6.26 23.27
CA SER A 34 2.71 -5.41 23.27
C SER A 34 2.83 -4.62 21.99
N LYS A 35 3.40 -3.42 22.09
CA LYS A 35 3.78 -2.62 20.91
C LYS A 35 4.86 -3.33 20.10
N ILE A 36 4.82 -3.11 18.80
CA ILE A 36 5.93 -3.41 17.89
C ILE A 36 6.83 -2.18 17.73
N THR A 37 8.12 -2.43 17.48
CA THR A 37 9.11 -1.39 17.16
C THR A 37 9.02 -0.97 15.70
N LYS A 38 9.77 0.08 15.33
CA LYS A 38 9.87 0.51 13.93
C LYS A 38 10.51 -0.57 13.04
N GLU A 39 11.54 -1.24 13.53
CA GLU A 39 12.25 -2.30 12.85
C GLU A 39 11.32 -3.50 12.57
N GLU A 40 10.54 -3.89 13.58
CA GLU A 40 9.52 -4.93 13.45
C GLU A 40 8.43 -4.53 12.45
N ALA A 41 7.95 -3.29 12.51
CA ALA A 41 6.98 -2.78 11.55
C ALA A 41 7.50 -2.81 10.11
N ILE A 42 8.75 -2.41 9.88
CA ILE A 42 9.41 -2.49 8.56
C ILE A 42 9.44 -3.93 8.06
N TYR A 43 9.71 -4.90 8.92
CA TYR A 43 9.78 -6.31 8.57
C TYR A 43 8.40 -6.92 8.27
N TYR A 44 7.32 -6.37 8.88
CA TYR A 44 5.95 -6.91 8.71
C TYR A 44 5.17 -6.27 7.57
N ILE A 45 5.61 -5.10 7.07
CA ILE A 45 4.95 -4.38 5.96
C ILE A 45 5.30 -5.05 4.62
N GLY A 46 4.39 -4.91 3.66
CA GLY A 46 4.60 -5.34 2.27
C GLY A 46 3.62 -6.42 1.82
N ASP A 47 3.21 -7.31 2.73
CA ASP A 47 2.33 -8.44 2.41
C ASP A 47 0.82 -8.16 2.66
N GLY A 48 0.47 -6.90 2.88
CA GLY A 48 -0.90 -6.46 3.14
C GLY A 48 -1.28 -6.42 4.64
N ILE A 49 -2.46 -5.86 4.90
CA ILE A 49 -2.93 -5.57 6.27
C ILE A 49 -3.12 -6.83 7.12
N LYS A 50 -3.57 -7.93 6.50
CA LYS A 50 -3.81 -9.19 7.21
C LYS A 50 -2.53 -9.73 7.82
N GLU A 51 -1.47 -9.77 7.03
CA GLU A 51 -0.17 -10.27 7.46
C GLU A 51 0.47 -9.34 8.51
N LEU A 52 0.38 -8.02 8.32
CA LEU A 52 0.86 -7.05 9.30
C LEU A 52 0.24 -7.29 10.69
N ILE A 53 -1.09 -7.38 10.77
CA ILE A 53 -1.80 -7.55 12.05
C ILE A 53 -1.50 -8.92 12.66
N THR A 54 -1.54 -9.98 11.84
CA THR A 54 -1.30 -11.35 12.31
C THR A 54 0.11 -11.50 12.91
N ARG A 55 1.14 -11.03 12.20
CA ARG A 55 2.54 -11.04 12.66
C ARG A 55 2.72 -10.20 13.93
N SER A 56 2.09 -9.05 14.02
CA SER A 56 2.17 -8.16 15.19
C SER A 56 1.54 -8.79 16.44
N ILE A 57 0.39 -9.46 16.30
CA ILE A 57 -0.25 -10.19 17.42
C ILE A 57 0.60 -11.41 17.81
N ALA A 58 1.07 -12.20 16.83
CA ALA A 58 1.90 -13.37 17.07
C ALA A 58 3.17 -12.99 17.85
N HIS A 59 3.88 -11.95 17.42
CA HIS A 59 5.07 -11.42 18.11
C HIS A 59 4.78 -11.05 19.57
N SER A 60 3.65 -10.38 19.85
CA SER A 60 3.24 -10.06 21.22
C SER A 60 2.98 -11.31 22.06
N ARG A 61 2.46 -12.38 21.44
CA ARG A 61 2.13 -13.66 22.11
C ARG A 61 3.33 -14.56 22.31
N GLU A 62 4.34 -14.52 21.46
CA GLU A 62 5.61 -15.23 21.69
C GLU A 62 6.24 -14.81 23.02
N LYS A 63 6.13 -13.55 23.38
CA LYS A 63 6.51 -13.03 24.70
C LYS A 63 5.63 -13.62 25.84
N SER A 64 4.44 -14.14 25.51
CA SER A 64 3.43 -14.67 26.45
C SER A 64 3.24 -16.19 26.41
N LYS A 65 4.08 -16.96 25.70
CA LYS A 65 4.02 -18.43 25.53
C LYS A 65 2.76 -18.98 24.83
N THR A 66 2.00 -18.19 24.10
CA THR A 66 0.82 -18.63 23.34
C THR A 66 0.88 -18.07 21.91
N ASN A 67 1.17 -18.94 20.93
CA ASN A 67 1.40 -18.51 19.54
C ASN A 67 0.13 -18.48 18.67
N LEU A 68 -1.05 -18.85 19.20
CA LEU A 68 -2.28 -18.89 18.42
C LEU A 68 -2.91 -17.51 18.30
N VAL A 69 -3.00 -16.98 17.08
CA VAL A 69 -3.75 -15.76 16.79
C VAL A 69 -5.21 -16.14 16.56
N LEU A 70 -6.10 -15.70 17.46
CA LEU A 70 -7.53 -15.91 17.32
C LEU A 70 -8.12 -14.91 16.33
N ASP A 71 -9.08 -15.33 15.53
CA ASP A 71 -9.79 -14.43 14.59
C ASP A 71 -10.44 -13.24 15.32
N SER A 72 -10.97 -13.48 16.52
CA SER A 72 -11.55 -12.42 17.37
C SER A 72 -10.55 -11.32 17.74
N ASP A 73 -9.29 -11.66 17.97
CA ASP A 73 -8.25 -10.69 18.31
C ASP A 73 -7.81 -9.93 17.07
N TYR A 74 -7.67 -10.63 15.95
CA TYR A 74 -7.43 -10.00 14.65
C TYR A 74 -8.48 -8.94 14.34
N GLN A 75 -9.78 -9.28 14.44
CA GLN A 75 -10.88 -8.36 14.14
C GLN A 75 -10.90 -7.13 15.08
N LYS A 76 -10.59 -7.31 16.37
CA LYS A 76 -10.51 -6.20 17.33
C LYS A 76 -9.38 -5.23 16.98
N VAL A 77 -8.18 -5.76 16.69
CA VAL A 77 -7.02 -4.97 16.31
C VAL A 77 -7.25 -4.28 14.96
N LEU A 78 -7.77 -5.01 13.96
CA LEU A 78 -8.10 -4.48 12.63
C LEU A 78 -9.02 -3.26 12.72
N ARG A 79 -10.09 -3.33 13.50
CA ARG A 79 -11.06 -2.23 13.64
C ARG A 79 -10.41 -0.95 14.14
N ILE A 80 -9.52 -1.05 15.14
CA ILE A 80 -8.83 0.12 15.70
C ILE A 80 -7.78 0.62 14.71
N TYR A 81 -7.01 -0.31 14.11
CA TYR A 81 -6.04 0.04 13.07
C TYR A 81 -6.67 0.85 11.94
N LEU A 82 -7.76 0.38 11.34
CA LEU A 82 -8.42 1.07 10.23
C LEU A 82 -8.85 2.48 10.62
N LYS A 83 -9.43 2.65 11.81
CA LYS A 83 -9.82 3.97 12.31
C LYS A 83 -8.61 4.89 12.47
N LYS A 84 -7.55 4.43 13.14
CA LYS A 84 -6.35 5.22 13.41
C LYS A 84 -5.55 5.50 12.16
N TYR A 85 -5.50 4.55 11.24
CA TYR A 85 -4.79 4.75 9.98
C TYR A 85 -5.44 5.85 9.12
N GLN A 86 -6.75 5.98 9.12
CA GLN A 86 -7.42 7.11 8.46
C GLN A 86 -6.98 8.48 9.02
N GLU A 87 -6.71 8.56 10.33
CA GLU A 87 -6.20 9.77 10.98
C GLU A 87 -4.71 10.03 10.65
N TYR A 88 -3.91 8.98 10.53
CA TYR A 88 -2.43 9.06 10.45
C TYR A 88 -1.86 8.95 9.04
N ARG A 89 -2.59 8.36 8.09
CA ARG A 89 -2.09 8.05 6.74
C ARG A 89 -1.52 9.24 5.97
N ILE A 90 -1.99 10.45 6.26
CA ILE A 90 -1.45 11.69 5.67
C ILE A 90 -0.52 12.38 6.68
N SER A 91 -1.00 12.62 7.91
CA SER A 91 -0.28 13.43 8.90
C SER A 91 1.05 12.85 9.35
N LYS A 92 1.22 11.52 9.24
CA LYS A 92 2.45 10.79 9.64
C LYS A 92 3.16 10.12 8.46
N THR A 93 2.92 10.59 7.24
CA THR A 93 3.57 10.11 6.01
C THR A 93 4.27 11.28 5.32
N LYS A 94 5.37 11.00 4.64
CA LYS A 94 6.11 11.96 3.82
C LYS A 94 6.50 11.30 2.50
N GLU A 95 6.56 12.08 1.42
CA GLU A 95 7.21 11.60 0.21
C GLU A 95 8.73 11.46 0.45
N PHE A 96 9.37 10.54 -0.25
CA PHE A 96 10.83 10.46 -0.23
C PHE A 96 11.44 11.70 -0.91
N PRO A 97 12.64 12.15 -0.47
CA PRO A 97 13.29 13.31 -1.06
C PRO A 97 13.39 13.21 -2.59
N GLN A 98 13.05 14.28 -3.28
CA GLN A 98 13.09 14.41 -4.74
C GLN A 98 12.12 13.49 -5.52
N MET A 99 11.19 12.80 -4.85
CA MET A 99 10.26 11.88 -5.52
C MET A 99 9.38 12.62 -6.52
N SER A 100 8.69 13.68 -6.12
CA SER A 100 7.84 14.48 -7.01
C SER A 100 8.60 14.99 -8.24
N ALA A 101 9.80 15.53 -8.06
CA ALA A 101 10.64 16.01 -9.17
C ALA A 101 11.03 14.88 -10.13
N THR A 102 11.33 13.68 -9.60
CA THR A 102 11.67 12.50 -10.39
C THR A 102 10.48 12.03 -11.23
N LEU A 103 9.30 11.93 -10.61
CA LEU A 103 8.08 11.52 -11.30
C LEU A 103 7.67 12.50 -12.40
N GLU A 104 7.76 13.81 -12.15
CA GLU A 104 7.51 14.83 -13.17
C GLU A 104 8.48 14.72 -14.36
N LYS A 105 9.77 14.46 -14.09
CA LYS A 105 10.77 14.25 -15.15
C LYS A 105 10.41 13.03 -16.00
N LEU A 106 10.02 11.92 -15.38
CA LEU A 106 9.60 10.71 -16.09
C LEU A 106 8.36 10.98 -16.96
N LYS A 107 7.38 11.72 -16.42
CA LYS A 107 6.18 12.11 -17.18
C LYS A 107 6.51 12.99 -18.39
N LYS A 108 7.41 13.96 -18.23
CA LYS A 108 7.91 14.81 -19.35
C LYS A 108 8.67 13.99 -20.41
N GLN A 109 9.27 12.88 -20.04
CA GLN A 109 9.91 11.92 -20.97
C GLN A 109 8.91 11.01 -21.69
N GLY A 110 7.60 11.13 -21.41
CA GLY A 110 6.55 10.38 -22.07
C GLY A 110 6.24 9.01 -21.45
N TYR A 111 6.74 8.73 -20.24
CA TYR A 111 6.35 7.50 -19.52
C TYR A 111 4.93 7.61 -18.97
N LYS A 112 4.17 6.55 -19.07
CA LYS A 112 2.97 6.34 -18.27
C LYS A 112 3.38 5.84 -16.88
N LEU A 113 2.79 6.43 -15.85
CA LEU A 113 3.16 6.15 -14.46
C LEU A 113 1.97 5.53 -13.72
N PHE A 114 2.21 4.40 -13.07
CA PHE A 114 1.18 3.65 -12.35
C PHE A 114 1.64 3.34 -10.92
N VAL A 115 0.67 3.21 -10.02
CA VAL A 115 0.90 2.67 -8.68
C VAL A 115 0.20 1.32 -8.56
N LEU A 116 0.88 0.33 -7.97
CA LEU A 116 0.33 -0.96 -7.58
C LEU A 116 0.84 -1.34 -6.18
N SER A 117 -0.05 -1.31 -5.19
CA SER A 117 0.28 -1.51 -3.79
C SER A 117 -0.55 -2.60 -3.13
N ASN A 118 0.02 -3.28 -2.13
CA ASN A 118 -0.70 -4.20 -1.23
C ASN A 118 -1.46 -3.48 -0.10
N LYS A 119 -1.46 -2.15 -0.12
CA LYS A 119 -2.31 -1.32 0.72
C LYS A 119 -3.75 -1.35 0.18
N LEU A 120 -4.74 -1.22 1.06
CA LEU A 120 -6.16 -1.12 0.65
C LEU A 120 -6.38 0.00 -0.38
N ASP A 121 -7.15 -0.27 -1.41
CA ASP A 121 -7.43 0.72 -2.48
C ASP A 121 -8.06 2.01 -1.93
N SER A 122 -8.89 1.88 -0.88
CA SER A 122 -9.48 3.02 -0.16
C SER A 122 -8.46 3.93 0.54
N ASP A 123 -7.23 3.46 0.74
CA ASP A 123 -6.14 4.25 1.32
C ASP A 123 -5.15 4.74 0.25
N VAL A 124 -4.92 3.95 -0.81
CA VAL A 124 -4.00 4.32 -1.90
C VAL A 124 -4.46 5.60 -2.58
N LYS A 125 -5.71 5.66 -3.03
CA LYS A 125 -6.24 6.80 -3.79
C LYS A 125 -6.13 8.14 -3.06
N PRO A 126 -6.59 8.28 -1.81
CA PRO A 126 -6.42 9.53 -1.07
C PRO A 126 -4.97 9.94 -0.83
N MET A 127 -4.05 8.97 -0.67
CA MET A 127 -2.63 9.27 -0.52
C MET A 127 -2.01 9.78 -1.82
N ILE A 128 -2.34 9.14 -2.95
CA ILE A 128 -1.89 9.61 -4.27
C ILE A 128 -2.45 10.98 -4.59
N ASP A 129 -3.71 11.24 -4.31
CA ASP A 129 -4.34 12.54 -4.52
C ASP A 129 -3.71 13.64 -3.65
N TYR A 130 -3.25 13.31 -2.45
CA TYR A 130 -2.60 14.26 -1.57
C TYR A 130 -1.15 14.55 -1.95
N PHE A 131 -0.33 13.49 -2.13
CA PHE A 131 1.12 13.64 -2.34
C PHE A 131 1.51 13.84 -3.81
N PHE A 132 0.76 13.24 -4.75
CA PHE A 132 1.14 13.13 -6.15
C PHE A 132 -0.02 13.45 -7.12
N LYS A 133 -0.83 14.44 -6.77
CA LYS A 133 -2.04 14.80 -7.54
C LYS A 133 -1.75 14.99 -9.02
N GLY A 134 -2.44 14.23 -9.86
CA GLY A 134 -2.35 14.32 -11.32
C GLY A 134 -1.05 13.77 -11.94
N VAL A 135 -0.19 13.13 -11.13
CA VAL A 135 1.08 12.56 -11.61
C VAL A 135 0.87 11.17 -12.21
N PHE A 136 0.12 10.31 -11.57
CA PHE A 136 -0.11 8.93 -12.00
C PHE A 136 -1.29 8.82 -12.95
N ASP A 137 -1.17 7.96 -13.96
CA ASP A 137 -2.23 7.63 -14.90
C ASP A 137 -3.28 6.72 -14.25
N GLU A 138 -2.86 5.83 -13.33
CA GLU A 138 -3.73 5.01 -12.48
C GLU A 138 -3.01 4.64 -11.19
N ALA A 139 -3.78 4.48 -10.09
CA ALA A 139 -3.27 4.01 -8.81
C ALA A 139 -4.22 2.95 -8.24
N LEU A 140 -3.66 1.76 -8.00
CA LEU A 140 -4.39 0.56 -7.57
C LEU A 140 -3.86 0.06 -6.23
N GLY A 141 -4.79 -0.20 -5.32
CA GLY A 141 -4.56 -0.90 -4.07
C GLY A 141 -5.16 -2.30 -4.06
N GLU A 142 -4.98 -3.01 -2.94
CA GLU A 142 -5.62 -4.29 -2.69
C GLU A 142 -7.13 -4.14 -2.75
N SER A 143 -7.76 -4.97 -3.55
CA SER A 143 -9.21 -5.08 -3.70
C SER A 143 -9.57 -6.46 -4.26
N PRO A 144 -10.84 -6.89 -4.23
CA PRO A 144 -11.25 -8.17 -4.83
C PRO A 144 -10.92 -8.28 -6.31
N LEU A 145 -10.86 -7.17 -7.03
CA LEU A 145 -10.53 -7.13 -8.46
C LEU A 145 -9.03 -7.27 -8.73
N ILE A 146 -8.21 -6.62 -7.90
CA ILE A 146 -6.76 -6.50 -8.13
C ILE A 146 -5.98 -7.61 -7.43
N GLY A 147 -6.48 -8.09 -6.28
CA GLY A 147 -5.75 -9.02 -5.41
C GLY A 147 -4.61 -8.35 -4.68
N THR A 148 -3.72 -9.18 -4.14
CA THR A 148 -2.53 -8.77 -3.38
C THR A 148 -1.28 -9.26 -4.10
N LYS A 149 -0.26 -8.41 -4.30
CA LYS A 149 1.03 -8.86 -4.85
C LYS A 149 1.58 -10.05 -4.05
N PRO A 150 2.12 -11.11 -4.68
CA PRO A 150 2.58 -11.21 -6.07
C PRO A 150 1.51 -11.69 -7.09
N ASP A 151 0.20 -11.65 -6.79
CA ASP A 151 -0.83 -11.96 -7.78
C ASP A 151 -0.69 -11.02 -9.00
N ILE A 152 -0.70 -11.61 -10.19
CA ILE A 152 -0.51 -10.87 -11.45
C ILE A 152 -1.75 -10.10 -11.90
N LYS A 153 -2.89 -10.23 -11.22
CA LYS A 153 -4.16 -9.57 -11.58
C LYS A 153 -4.01 -8.05 -11.73
N GLY A 154 -3.31 -7.40 -10.80
CA GLY A 154 -3.09 -5.96 -10.87
C GLY A 154 -2.28 -5.54 -12.09
N ILE A 155 -1.23 -6.28 -12.43
CA ILE A 155 -0.40 -6.02 -13.63
C ILE A 155 -1.22 -6.25 -14.90
N ASN A 156 -1.98 -7.35 -14.96
CA ASN A 156 -2.84 -7.66 -16.10
C ASN A 156 -3.91 -6.58 -16.30
N TYR A 157 -4.52 -6.10 -15.22
CA TYR A 157 -5.50 -5.02 -15.27
C TYR A 157 -4.89 -3.75 -15.88
N LEU A 158 -3.74 -3.29 -15.39
CA LEU A 158 -3.04 -2.13 -15.93
C LEU A 158 -2.64 -2.31 -17.40
N SER A 159 -2.18 -3.51 -17.77
CA SER A 159 -1.80 -3.85 -19.13
C SER A 159 -2.99 -3.77 -20.11
N LEU A 160 -4.13 -4.30 -19.73
CA LEU A 160 -5.34 -4.33 -20.57
C LEU A 160 -5.92 -2.94 -20.78
N ILE A 161 -5.94 -2.09 -19.75
CA ILE A 161 -6.64 -0.79 -19.80
C ILE A 161 -5.76 0.33 -20.33
N HIS A 162 -4.45 0.31 -20.01
CA HIS A 162 -3.58 1.46 -20.25
C HIS A 162 -2.40 1.20 -21.18
N ILE A 163 -1.95 -0.05 -21.33
CA ILE A 163 -0.72 -0.38 -22.06
C ILE A 163 -1.03 -0.98 -23.43
N SER A 164 -2.12 -1.74 -23.58
CA SER A 164 -2.58 -2.23 -24.88
C SER A 164 -3.14 -1.03 -25.68
N GLU A 165 -2.38 -0.54 -26.67
CA GLU A 165 -2.97 0.35 -27.67
C GLU A 165 -4.13 -0.40 -28.35
N PRO A 166 -5.33 0.22 -28.47
CA PRO A 166 -6.32 -0.30 -29.38
C PRO A 166 -5.69 -0.21 -30.78
N THR A 167 -5.42 -1.34 -31.40
CA THR A 167 -5.08 -1.42 -32.82
C THR A 167 -6.27 -0.84 -33.57
N ARG A 168 -6.26 0.46 -33.83
CA ARG A 168 -7.12 1.09 -34.81
C ARG A 168 -6.76 0.42 -36.14
N ARG A 169 -7.53 -0.60 -36.53
CA ARG A 169 -7.58 -0.99 -37.92
C ARG A 169 -7.94 0.26 -38.71
N ARG A 170 -6.96 0.85 -39.38
CA ARG A 170 -7.22 1.77 -40.48
C ARG A 170 -7.96 0.92 -41.52
N GLY A 171 -9.27 1.12 -41.59
CA GLY A 171 -10.05 0.66 -42.74
C GLY A 171 -9.45 1.28 -43.99
N ILE A 172 -8.95 0.43 -44.85
CA ILE A 172 -8.62 0.78 -46.24
C ILE A 172 -9.97 0.95 -46.92
N SER A 173 -10.27 2.15 -47.33
CA SER A 173 -11.29 2.45 -48.34
C SER A 173 -10.60 2.50 -49.67
#